data_96b6a64afa35198e98d6f5252a07e088
#
_entry.id   96b6a64afa35198e98d6f5252a07e088
#
_cell.length_a   1.000
_cell.length_b   1.000
_cell.length_c   1.000
_cell.angle_alpha   90.00
_cell.angle_beta   90.00
_cell.angle_gamma   90.00
#
_symmetry.space_group_name_H-M   'P 1'
#
loop_
_entity.id
_entity.type
_entity.pdbx_description
1 polymer ?
#
loop_
_entity_poly.entity_id
_entity_poly.type
_entity_poly.pdbx_seq_one_letter_code
_entity_poly.pdbx_strand_id
1 'polypeptide(L)'
;MSKKNREKKRSIEPVQKPDKSRRRFLYRLWVGAGIFAGLEFIGVVFAFLRPRRSPIKEENFGGIFEVGQVDDFTPDSVTAFIRGQFYLCMLKDGGFLALSRKCTHLGCTVLWESESKIFLCPCHASAFDITGEVISPPAPRALDLYPLIIENGIVTVDTGKRIKRRGFKISQVVRP
;
A
#
# COMPACT_ATOMS: atom_id res chain seq x y z
N MET A 1 48.69 49.87 79.37
CA MET A 1 47.86 50.16 78.21
C MET A 1 47.45 48.82 77.58
N SER A 2 46.23 48.33 77.90
CA SER A 2 45.74 47.03 77.48
C SER A 2 44.75 47.21 76.33
N LYS A 3 45.12 46.75 75.13
CA LYS A 3 44.18 46.73 73.96
C LYS A 3 43.30 45.46 73.99
N LYS A 4 42.07 45.65 74.33
CA LYS A 4 41.00 44.61 74.32
C LYS A 4 40.62 44.27 72.88
N ASN A 5 41.05 43.10 72.41
CA ASN A 5 40.70 42.56 71.08
C ASN A 5 39.22 42.09 71.10
N ARG A 6 38.34 42.73 70.29
CA ARG A 6 36.96 42.36 70.17
C ARG A 6 36.85 41.39 68.98
N GLU A 7 36.85 40.11 69.25
CA GLU A 7 36.49 39.11 68.29
C GLU A 7 35.03 39.25 67.92
N LYS A 8 34.77 39.61 66.63
CA LYS A 8 33.45 39.72 66.00
C LYS A 8 32.97 38.31 65.69
N LYS A 9 32.18 37.73 66.59
CA LYS A 9 31.50 36.44 66.39
C LYS A 9 30.59 36.54 65.17
N ARG A 10 31.02 35.98 64.02
CA ARG A 10 30.14 35.80 62.86
C ARG A 10 29.05 34.80 63.24
N SER A 11 27.83 35.26 63.39
CA SER A 11 26.64 34.41 63.48
C SER A 11 26.43 33.72 62.14
N ILE A 12 26.59 32.40 62.11
CA ILE A 12 26.25 31.57 60.97
C ILE A 12 24.72 31.51 60.93
N GLU A 13 24.13 32.20 59.97
CA GLU A 13 22.67 32.05 59.72
C GLU A 13 22.35 30.60 59.39
N PRO A 14 21.32 30.01 60.00
CA PRO A 14 20.92 28.63 59.72
C PRO A 14 20.45 28.55 58.28
N VAL A 15 21.07 27.65 57.48
CA VAL A 15 20.62 27.32 56.13
C VAL A 15 19.14 26.95 56.17
N GLN A 16 18.32 27.78 55.59
CA GLN A 16 16.86 27.62 55.54
C GLN A 16 16.52 26.30 54.84
N LYS A 17 16.00 25.34 55.59
CA LYS A 17 15.59 24.03 55.07
C LYS A 17 14.57 24.25 53.94
N PRO A 18 14.76 23.62 52.75
CA PRO A 18 13.83 23.81 51.61
C PRO A 18 12.43 23.44 52.03
N ASP A 19 11.49 24.32 51.72
CA ASP A 19 10.08 24.19 52.04
C ASP A 19 9.48 22.89 51.45
N LYS A 20 9.19 21.94 52.33
CA LYS A 20 8.61 20.62 51.95
C LYS A 20 7.28 20.74 51.17
N SER A 21 6.60 21.87 51.28
CA SER A 21 5.37 22.17 50.55
C SER A 21 5.63 22.42 49.07
N ARG A 22 6.60 23.29 48.74
CA ARG A 22 7.00 23.60 47.34
C ARG A 22 7.52 22.35 46.63
N ARG A 23 8.32 21.52 47.32
CA ARG A 23 8.86 20.29 46.73
C ARG A 23 7.78 19.29 46.43
N ARG A 24 6.76 19.11 47.31
CA ARG A 24 5.60 18.25 47.06
C ARG A 24 4.72 18.76 45.93
N PHE A 25 4.53 20.07 45.84
CA PHE A 25 3.80 20.72 44.75
C PHE A 25 4.46 20.48 43.42
N LEU A 26 5.75 20.76 43.29
CA LEU A 26 6.52 20.53 42.07
C LEU A 26 6.51 19.04 41.66
N TYR A 27 6.69 18.15 42.64
CA TYR A 27 6.63 16.71 42.37
C TYR A 27 5.24 16.30 41.77
N ARG A 28 4.14 16.78 42.37
CA ARG A 28 2.80 16.48 41.86
C ARG A 28 2.56 17.07 40.46
N LEU A 29 3.09 18.26 40.22
CA LEU A 29 3.01 18.90 38.90
C LEU A 29 3.78 18.12 37.84
N TRP A 30 4.99 17.66 38.16
CA TRP A 30 5.80 16.83 37.25
C TRP A 30 5.15 15.45 37.01
N VAL A 31 4.62 14.83 38.03
CA VAL A 31 3.90 13.56 37.89
C VAL A 31 2.68 13.74 37.00
N GLY A 32 1.87 14.80 37.24
CA GLY A 32 0.72 15.12 36.41
C GLY A 32 1.07 15.38 34.94
N ALA A 33 2.12 16.18 34.71
CA ALA A 33 2.63 16.44 33.35
C ALA A 33 3.16 15.15 32.67
N GLY A 34 3.83 14.29 33.41
CA GLY A 34 4.29 13.00 32.90
C GLY A 34 3.15 12.05 32.51
N ILE A 35 2.10 11.99 33.34
CA ILE A 35 0.90 11.19 33.02
C ILE A 35 0.22 11.74 31.78
N PHE A 36 0.05 13.06 31.68
CA PHE A 36 -0.56 13.71 30.53
C PHE A 36 0.20 13.43 29.23
N ALA A 37 1.52 13.63 29.25
CA ALA A 37 2.38 13.33 28.12
C ALA A 37 2.35 11.83 27.71
N GLY A 38 2.27 10.94 28.71
CA GLY A 38 2.14 9.50 28.47
C GLY A 38 0.81 9.14 27.78
N LEU A 39 -0.29 9.76 28.19
CA LEU A 39 -1.61 9.55 27.56
C LEU A 39 -1.66 10.09 26.13
N GLU A 40 -1.08 11.26 25.87
CA GLU A 40 -0.96 11.80 24.51
C GLU A 40 -0.09 10.89 23.63
N PHE A 41 1.04 10.42 24.14
CA PHE A 41 1.90 9.49 23.39
C PHE A 41 1.18 8.20 23.03
N ILE A 42 0.46 7.58 24.01
CA ILE A 42 -0.36 6.39 23.76
C ILE A 42 -1.43 6.68 22.71
N GLY A 43 -2.10 7.84 22.79
CA GLY A 43 -3.09 8.27 21.81
C GLY A 43 -2.52 8.38 20.40
N VAL A 44 -1.34 8.99 20.25
CA VAL A 44 -0.63 9.12 18.96
C VAL A 44 -0.23 7.75 18.42
N VAL A 45 0.37 6.89 19.26
CA VAL A 45 0.76 5.52 18.88
C VAL A 45 -0.48 4.73 18.43
N PHE A 46 -1.58 4.81 19.19
CA PHE A 46 -2.82 4.13 18.84
C PHE A 46 -3.43 4.66 17.53
N ALA A 47 -3.39 5.99 17.32
CA ALA A 47 -3.83 6.60 16.07
C ALA A 47 -2.95 6.19 14.88
N PHE A 48 -1.65 6.02 15.09
CA PHE A 48 -0.70 5.56 14.07
C PHE A 48 -0.85 4.08 13.75
N LEU A 49 -1.09 3.25 14.77
CA LEU A 49 -1.29 1.81 14.62
C LEU A 49 -2.70 1.44 14.16
N ARG A 50 -3.68 2.34 14.28
CA ARG A 50 -4.98 2.12 13.66
C ARG A 50 -4.77 1.99 12.17
N PRO A 51 -5.15 0.84 11.55
CA PRO A 51 -5.17 0.75 10.10
C PRO A 51 -6.02 1.91 9.61
N ARG A 52 -5.39 2.86 8.94
CA ARG A 52 -6.11 3.90 8.22
C ARG A 52 -6.97 3.17 7.22
N ARG A 53 -8.22 2.90 7.61
CA ARG A 53 -9.29 2.76 6.64
C ARG A 53 -9.37 4.14 5.99
N SER A 54 -8.55 4.33 4.94
CA SER A 54 -8.73 5.47 4.08
C SER A 54 -10.20 5.51 3.77
N PRO A 55 -10.91 6.61 3.97
CA PRO A 55 -12.17 6.87 3.30
C PRO A 55 -11.92 7.31 1.86
N ILE A 56 -10.82 6.86 1.23
CA ILE A 56 -10.92 6.50 -0.16
C ILE A 56 -11.98 5.40 -0.08
N LYS A 57 -13.30 5.78 -0.21
CA LYS A 57 -14.17 4.96 -0.99
C LYS A 57 -13.21 4.28 -1.93
N GLU A 58 -13.13 2.94 -1.89
CA GLU A 58 -12.83 2.22 -3.10
C GLU A 58 -13.80 2.85 -4.09
N GLU A 59 -13.44 4.01 -4.64
CA GLU A 59 -13.93 4.48 -5.91
C GLU A 59 -13.55 3.31 -6.75
N ASN A 60 -14.54 2.47 -6.88
CA ASN A 60 -14.59 1.25 -7.59
C ASN A 60 -13.46 1.22 -8.63
N PHE A 61 -12.21 0.80 -8.20
CA PHE A 61 -11.26 0.28 -9.16
C PHE A 61 -11.82 -1.02 -9.76
N GLY A 62 -13.07 -1.32 -9.49
CA GLY A 62 -13.88 -2.37 -10.01
C GLY A 62 -15.12 -1.75 -10.66
N GLY A 63 -15.15 -1.68 -11.96
CA GLY A 63 -16.29 -1.22 -12.74
C GLY A 63 -16.31 -1.91 -14.08
N ILE A 64 -17.39 -1.69 -14.80
CA ILE A 64 -17.52 -2.11 -16.18
C ILE A 64 -16.80 -1.09 -17.04
N PHE A 65 -15.81 -1.54 -17.82
CA PHE A 65 -15.04 -0.75 -18.75
C PHE A 65 -15.39 -1.18 -20.18
N GLU A 66 -16.01 -0.31 -20.94
CA GLU A 66 -16.09 -0.43 -22.39
C GLU A 66 -14.72 0.00 -22.95
N VAL A 67 -14.02 -0.94 -23.60
CA VAL A 67 -12.62 -0.75 -24.00
C VAL A 67 -12.45 -0.44 -25.48
N GLY A 68 -13.50 -0.63 -26.29
CA GLY A 68 -13.51 -0.35 -27.72
C GLY A 68 -14.13 -1.47 -28.54
N GLN A 69 -14.06 -1.33 -29.86
CA GLN A 69 -14.52 -2.35 -30.79
C GLN A 69 -13.46 -3.43 -31.00
N VAL A 70 -13.89 -4.64 -31.34
CA VAL A 70 -12.97 -5.75 -31.66
C VAL A 70 -11.95 -5.36 -32.71
N ASP A 71 -12.39 -4.59 -33.74
CA ASP A 71 -11.55 -4.15 -34.87
C ASP A 71 -10.51 -3.08 -34.47
N ASP A 72 -10.64 -2.48 -33.30
CA ASP A 72 -9.63 -1.52 -32.76
C ASP A 72 -8.34 -2.23 -32.29
N PHE A 73 -8.39 -3.55 -32.14
CA PHE A 73 -7.26 -4.34 -31.64
C PHE A 73 -6.64 -5.20 -32.74
N THR A 74 -5.33 -5.37 -32.65
CA THR A 74 -4.59 -6.22 -33.59
C THR A 74 -4.22 -7.56 -32.93
N PRO A 75 -4.26 -8.69 -33.68
CA PRO A 75 -3.81 -9.97 -33.17
C PRO A 75 -2.37 -9.92 -32.61
N ASP A 76 -2.11 -10.70 -31.57
CA ASP A 76 -0.81 -10.79 -30.89
C ASP A 76 -0.37 -9.47 -30.21
N SER A 77 -1.33 -8.69 -29.72
CA SER A 77 -1.12 -7.38 -29.11
C SER A 77 -1.60 -7.30 -27.66
N VAL A 78 -1.04 -6.34 -26.92
CA VAL A 78 -1.39 -6.06 -25.52
C VAL A 78 -1.61 -4.56 -25.35
N THR A 79 -2.80 -4.20 -24.89
CA THR A 79 -3.17 -2.81 -24.62
C THR A 79 -3.36 -2.60 -23.12
N ALA A 80 -2.68 -1.57 -22.55
CA ALA A 80 -2.73 -1.26 -21.13
C ALA A 80 -3.88 -0.30 -20.78
N PHE A 81 -4.77 -0.71 -19.91
CA PHE A 81 -5.82 0.13 -19.34
C PHE A 81 -5.46 0.53 -17.91
N ILE A 82 -4.78 1.68 -17.79
CA ILE A 82 -4.19 2.15 -16.53
C ILE A 82 -5.25 2.39 -15.44
N ARG A 83 -6.37 3.03 -15.82
CA ARG A 83 -7.48 3.32 -14.88
C ARG A 83 -8.15 2.04 -14.37
N GLY A 84 -8.32 1.03 -15.23
CA GLY A 84 -8.92 -0.27 -14.88
C GLY A 84 -7.93 -1.25 -14.26
N GLN A 85 -6.64 -0.91 -14.19
CA GLN A 85 -5.56 -1.76 -13.67
C GLN A 85 -5.50 -3.14 -14.33
N PHE A 86 -5.73 -3.19 -15.67
CA PHE A 86 -5.66 -4.42 -16.44
C PHE A 86 -4.95 -4.22 -17.79
N TYR A 87 -4.58 -5.32 -18.39
CA TYR A 87 -4.16 -5.44 -19.78
C TYR A 87 -5.22 -6.17 -20.56
N LEU A 88 -5.61 -5.65 -21.72
CA LEU A 88 -6.36 -6.40 -22.72
C LEU A 88 -5.38 -7.03 -23.68
N CYS A 89 -5.38 -8.35 -23.75
CA CYS A 89 -4.53 -9.13 -24.64
C CYS A 89 -5.38 -9.71 -25.75
N MET A 90 -5.04 -9.43 -27.00
CA MET A 90 -5.59 -10.12 -28.16
C MET A 90 -4.59 -11.19 -28.61
N LEU A 91 -5.00 -12.44 -28.54
CA LEU A 91 -4.17 -13.57 -28.95
C LEU A 91 -4.09 -13.68 -30.47
N LYS A 92 -3.14 -14.48 -30.97
CA LYS A 92 -2.95 -14.71 -32.42
C LYS A 92 -4.19 -15.26 -33.13
N ASP A 93 -5.01 -16.04 -32.40
CA ASP A 93 -6.25 -16.63 -32.90
C ASP A 93 -7.48 -15.69 -32.80
N GLY A 94 -7.26 -14.41 -32.49
CA GLY A 94 -8.30 -13.40 -32.35
C GLY A 94 -9.05 -13.44 -31.01
N GLY A 95 -8.66 -14.30 -30.09
CA GLY A 95 -9.29 -14.40 -28.77
C GLY A 95 -8.76 -13.35 -27.78
N PHE A 96 -9.61 -12.94 -26.86
CA PHE A 96 -9.31 -11.89 -25.87
C PHE A 96 -9.16 -12.43 -24.46
N LEU A 97 -8.24 -11.82 -23.71
CA LEU A 97 -8.05 -11.98 -22.27
C LEU A 97 -7.90 -10.62 -21.60
N ALA A 98 -8.56 -10.41 -20.47
CA ALA A 98 -8.33 -9.23 -19.62
C ALA A 98 -7.51 -9.65 -18.39
N LEU A 99 -6.22 -9.32 -18.37
CA LEU A 99 -5.27 -9.71 -17.32
C LEU A 99 -5.08 -8.61 -16.28
N SER A 100 -5.11 -8.99 -15.02
CA SER A 100 -4.75 -8.06 -13.93
C SER A 100 -3.29 -7.62 -14.06
N ARG A 101 -3.03 -6.32 -13.85
CA ARG A 101 -1.66 -5.78 -13.81
C ARG A 101 -0.92 -6.14 -12.52
N LYS A 102 -1.56 -6.78 -11.55
CA LYS A 102 -0.95 -7.13 -10.26
C LYS A 102 -0.24 -8.47 -10.34
N CYS A 103 1.07 -8.46 -10.09
CA CYS A 103 1.88 -9.67 -9.95
C CYS A 103 1.34 -10.57 -8.84
N THR A 104 1.26 -11.86 -9.11
CA THR A 104 0.73 -12.85 -8.17
C THR A 104 1.70 -13.23 -7.05
N HIS A 105 2.95 -12.73 -7.09
CA HIS A 105 3.91 -12.87 -6.00
C HIS A 105 3.53 -11.96 -4.82
N LEU A 106 3.74 -10.65 -4.92
CA LEU A 106 3.50 -9.67 -3.85
C LEU A 106 2.69 -8.44 -4.30
N GLY A 107 2.01 -8.51 -5.45
CA GLY A 107 1.08 -7.46 -5.89
C GLY A 107 1.71 -6.26 -6.59
N CYS A 108 3.01 -6.31 -6.93
CA CYS A 108 3.65 -5.26 -7.75
C CYS A 108 2.98 -5.17 -9.13
N THR A 109 3.01 -4.00 -9.76
CA THR A 109 2.54 -3.84 -11.12
C THR A 109 3.51 -4.49 -12.11
N VAL A 110 3.02 -5.43 -12.94
CA VAL A 110 3.79 -5.98 -14.06
C VAL A 110 3.78 -5.03 -15.23
N LEU A 111 4.85 -5.02 -16.01
CA LEU A 111 5.01 -4.20 -17.21
C LEU A 111 5.05 -5.10 -18.44
N TRP A 112 4.36 -4.71 -19.51
CA TRP A 112 4.45 -5.39 -20.80
C TRP A 112 5.70 -4.96 -21.56
N GLU A 113 6.46 -5.91 -22.02
CA GLU A 113 7.65 -5.74 -22.82
C GLU A 113 7.38 -6.27 -24.23
N SER A 114 7.19 -5.36 -25.18
CA SER A 114 6.72 -5.71 -26.52
C SER A 114 7.76 -6.47 -27.36
N GLU A 115 9.04 -6.24 -27.13
CA GLU A 115 10.13 -6.91 -27.86
C GLU A 115 10.23 -8.38 -27.50
N SER A 116 10.20 -8.69 -26.21
CA SER A 116 10.27 -10.06 -25.69
C SER A 116 8.91 -10.74 -25.58
N LYS A 117 7.81 -9.98 -25.75
CA LYS A 117 6.41 -10.43 -25.59
C LYS A 117 6.13 -11.09 -24.24
N ILE A 118 6.61 -10.46 -23.18
CA ILE A 118 6.41 -10.93 -21.81
C ILE A 118 5.90 -9.80 -20.91
N PHE A 119 5.22 -10.18 -19.83
CA PHE A 119 5.00 -9.29 -18.69
C PHE A 119 6.12 -9.49 -17.69
N LEU A 120 6.85 -8.42 -17.36
CA LEU A 120 7.93 -8.45 -16.40
C LEU A 120 7.55 -7.73 -15.11
N CYS A 121 7.80 -8.35 -13.97
CA CYS A 121 7.63 -7.75 -12.65
C CYS A 121 8.95 -7.10 -12.20
N PRO A 122 9.02 -5.77 -12.05
CA PRO A 122 10.26 -5.08 -11.71
C PRO A 122 10.75 -5.34 -10.29
N CYS A 123 9.88 -5.88 -9.40
CA CYS A 123 10.20 -6.07 -7.99
C CYS A 123 11.13 -7.28 -7.77
N HIS A 124 10.81 -8.44 -8.36
CA HIS A 124 11.54 -9.70 -8.15
C HIS A 124 11.68 -10.52 -9.44
N ALA A 125 11.62 -9.86 -10.60
CA ALA A 125 11.85 -10.45 -11.91
C ALA A 125 10.93 -11.64 -12.28
N SER A 126 9.75 -11.78 -11.65
CA SER A 126 8.74 -12.73 -12.15
C SER A 126 8.33 -12.36 -13.56
N ALA A 127 8.31 -13.32 -14.47
CA ALA A 127 7.90 -13.11 -15.85
C ALA A 127 6.68 -13.98 -16.21
N PHE A 128 5.83 -13.43 -17.11
CA PHE A 128 4.63 -14.09 -17.59
C PHE A 128 4.50 -13.89 -19.11
N ASP A 129 3.97 -14.88 -19.79
CA ASP A 129 3.67 -14.78 -21.22
C ASP A 129 2.42 -13.93 -21.51
N ILE A 130 2.06 -13.77 -22.79
CA ILE A 130 0.89 -13.00 -23.23
C ILE A 130 -0.44 -13.55 -22.66
N THR A 131 -0.50 -14.84 -22.30
CA THR A 131 -1.65 -15.46 -21.65
C THR A 131 -1.68 -15.23 -20.15
N GLY A 132 -0.60 -14.62 -19.58
CA GLY A 132 -0.38 -14.40 -18.17
C GLY A 132 0.10 -15.66 -17.44
N GLU A 133 0.54 -16.73 -18.14
CA GLU A 133 1.16 -17.91 -17.55
C GLU A 133 2.57 -17.56 -17.05
N VAL A 134 3.00 -18.20 -15.95
CA VAL A 134 4.32 -17.95 -15.37
C VAL A 134 5.42 -18.58 -16.24
N ILE A 135 6.34 -17.75 -16.70
CA ILE A 135 7.56 -18.18 -17.40
C ILE A 135 8.72 -18.27 -16.42
N SER A 136 8.81 -17.30 -15.48
CA SER A 136 9.89 -17.23 -14.49
C SER A 136 9.36 -16.95 -13.09
N PRO A 137 9.85 -17.69 -12.06
CA PRO A 137 9.50 -17.44 -10.66
C PRO A 137 10.02 -16.06 -10.20
N PRO A 138 9.62 -15.58 -8.99
CA PRO A 138 8.97 -16.29 -7.87
C PRO A 138 7.44 -16.27 -7.85
N ALA A 139 6.75 -15.74 -8.87
CA ALA A 139 5.28 -15.75 -8.90
C ALA A 139 4.77 -17.22 -8.83
N PRO A 140 3.85 -17.54 -7.89
CA PRO A 140 3.42 -18.93 -7.67
C PRO A 140 2.34 -19.39 -8.65
N ARG A 141 1.75 -18.52 -9.45
CA ARG A 141 0.64 -18.81 -10.35
C ARG A 141 0.46 -17.74 -11.42
N ALA A 142 -0.33 -18.03 -12.44
CA ALA A 142 -0.66 -17.11 -13.51
C ALA A 142 -1.31 -15.80 -13.01
N LEU A 143 -1.23 -14.73 -13.82
CA LEU A 143 -1.93 -13.47 -13.57
C LEU A 143 -3.44 -13.70 -13.49
N ASP A 144 -4.10 -12.97 -12.58
CA ASP A 144 -5.55 -13.03 -12.45
C ASP A 144 -6.24 -12.47 -13.69
N LEU A 145 -7.47 -12.93 -13.94
CA LEU A 145 -8.32 -12.44 -15.01
C LEU A 145 -9.40 -11.53 -14.47
N TYR A 146 -9.93 -10.71 -15.38
CA TYR A 146 -11.22 -10.06 -15.25
C TYR A 146 -12.21 -10.66 -16.26
N PRO A 147 -13.51 -10.82 -15.90
CA PRO A 147 -14.53 -11.20 -16.84
C PRO A 147 -14.57 -10.21 -18.01
N LEU A 148 -14.65 -10.76 -19.21
CA LEU A 148 -14.74 -10.01 -20.45
C LEU A 148 -15.94 -10.56 -21.24
N ILE A 149 -16.71 -9.68 -21.82
CA ILE A 149 -17.82 -10.00 -22.74
C ILE A 149 -17.63 -9.21 -24.03
N ILE A 150 -18.12 -9.78 -25.14
CA ILE A 150 -18.15 -9.11 -26.44
C ILE A 150 -19.60 -9.15 -26.92
N GLU A 151 -20.19 -7.97 -27.03
CA GLU A 151 -21.58 -7.80 -27.51
C GLU A 151 -21.61 -6.76 -28.61
N ASN A 152 -22.23 -7.09 -29.75
CA ASN A 152 -22.29 -6.21 -30.92
C ASN A 152 -20.94 -5.67 -31.41
N GLY A 153 -19.87 -6.47 -31.27
CA GLY A 153 -18.50 -6.07 -31.59
C GLY A 153 -17.80 -5.19 -30.54
N ILE A 154 -18.50 -4.83 -29.45
CA ILE A 154 -17.94 -4.01 -28.38
C ILE A 154 -17.37 -4.92 -27.27
N VAL A 155 -16.12 -4.68 -26.90
CA VAL A 155 -15.42 -5.39 -25.83
C VAL A 155 -15.64 -4.67 -24.51
N THR A 156 -16.13 -5.40 -23.51
CA THR A 156 -16.40 -4.87 -22.17
C THR A 156 -15.73 -5.73 -21.09
N VAL A 157 -15.07 -5.10 -20.12
CA VAL A 157 -14.33 -5.77 -19.03
C VAL A 157 -14.90 -5.37 -17.66
N ASP A 158 -15.27 -6.36 -16.84
CA ASP A 158 -15.71 -6.15 -15.45
C ASP A 158 -14.53 -6.31 -14.48
N THR A 159 -13.90 -5.20 -14.10
CA THR A 159 -12.78 -5.20 -13.16
C THR A 159 -13.20 -5.30 -11.69
N GLY A 160 -14.51 -5.27 -11.41
CA GLY A 160 -15.09 -5.52 -10.08
C GLY A 160 -15.00 -6.99 -9.65
N LYS A 161 -14.85 -7.90 -10.61
CA LYS A 161 -14.85 -9.36 -10.36
C LYS A 161 -13.52 -9.98 -10.78
N ARG A 162 -12.54 -9.96 -9.90
CA ARG A 162 -11.23 -10.58 -10.18
C ARG A 162 -11.30 -12.11 -10.04
N ILE A 163 -10.95 -12.84 -11.11
CA ILE A 163 -10.90 -14.31 -11.17
C ILE A 163 -9.48 -14.78 -10.91
N LYS A 164 -9.25 -15.41 -9.76
CA LYS A 164 -7.98 -16.07 -9.45
C LYS A 164 -7.87 -17.39 -10.22
N ARG A 165 -6.70 -17.64 -10.80
CA ARG A 165 -6.42 -18.87 -11.54
C ARG A 165 -5.04 -19.43 -11.20
N ARG A 166 -4.86 -20.74 -11.40
CA ARG A 166 -3.55 -21.40 -11.22
C ARG A 166 -2.69 -21.29 -12.47
N GLY A 167 -3.32 -21.41 -13.64
CA GLY A 167 -2.68 -21.40 -14.94
C GLY A 167 -3.64 -21.00 -16.06
N PHE A 168 -3.14 -20.92 -17.29
CA PHE A 168 -3.92 -20.64 -18.47
C PHE A 168 -4.79 -21.85 -18.85
N LYS A 169 -6.00 -21.55 -19.32
CA LYS A 169 -6.92 -22.55 -19.95
C LYS A 169 -7.58 -21.89 -21.15
N ILE A 170 -7.69 -22.62 -22.25
CA ILE A 170 -8.32 -22.11 -23.48
C ILE A 170 -9.78 -21.65 -23.27
N SER A 171 -10.48 -22.24 -22.30
CA SER A 171 -11.83 -21.85 -21.91
C SER A 171 -11.95 -20.48 -21.25
N GLN A 172 -10.82 -19.84 -20.94
CA GLN A 172 -10.76 -18.48 -20.40
C GLN A 172 -10.74 -17.41 -21.50
N VAL A 173 -10.47 -17.82 -22.73
CA VAL A 173 -10.40 -16.93 -23.89
C VAL A 173 -11.81 -16.65 -24.41
N VAL A 174 -12.12 -15.37 -24.53
CA VAL A 174 -13.39 -14.90 -25.13
C VAL A 174 -13.14 -14.57 -26.59
N ARG A 175 -14.02 -15.04 -27.47
CA ARG A 175 -13.93 -14.79 -28.91
C ARG A 175 -15.14 -13.99 -29.37
N PRO A 176 -14.98 -13.15 -30.40
CA PRO A 176 -16.08 -12.44 -31.06
C PRO A 176 -17.15 -13.36 -31.59
#